data_abf3e571cb64eb1d7d8a5120dad71048
#
_entry.id   abf3e571cb64eb1d7d8a5120dad71048
#
_cell.length_a   1.000
_cell.length_b   1.000
_cell.length_c   1.000
_cell.angle_alpha   90.00
_cell.angle_beta   90.00
_cell.angle_gamma   90.00
#
_symmetry.space_group_name_H-M   'P 1'
#
loop_
_entity.id
_entity.type
_entity.pdbx_description
1 polymer ?
#
loop_
_entity_poly.entity_id
_entity_poly.type
_entity_poly.pdbx_seq_one_letter_code
_entity_poly.pdbx_strand_id
1 'polypeptide(L)'
;MKKFLTSFFTFFLFIISCFILTSPSRAAVTPDTSEIRDGIRFSECVRPYNGGVLIANYGSQHKMPGIDEIKGYILYRKNGQTKTLIPPGLLHYPSGMAVKDDYLFVCDGDHLRVCNLQQPEKAPQTITFPKPYWLKAAAIDGNTLYVSSDNVGQIFTLDISHPENMGRVQPKKWFELQGVKCMAVCDGVMYITALPENGPDTEEADMENVIYRVTDLRHPQAEKFISKKVYSGNPAADKNISVYYEGITLSEDNYALYVADHRVKTGAILVIDIGTKEMRTIYEAEGLDPADLTLTDKALFIPDMKNHRVLKLEL
;
A
#
# COMPACT_ATOMS: atom_id res chain seq x y z
N MET A 1 -31.05 81.80 28.53
CA MET A 1 -31.92 80.62 28.48
C MET A 1 -31.18 79.53 27.78
N LYS A 2 -30.54 78.62 28.49
CA LYS A 2 -29.75 77.53 27.95
C LYS A 2 -30.53 76.24 28.22
N LYS A 3 -30.84 75.45 27.14
CA LYS A 3 -31.45 74.14 27.29
C LYS A 3 -30.34 73.12 27.32
N PHE A 4 -30.30 72.32 28.38
CA PHE A 4 -29.46 71.14 28.52
C PHE A 4 -30.04 69.96 27.72
N LEU A 5 -29.21 69.37 26.89
CA LEU A 5 -29.52 68.11 26.17
C LEU A 5 -28.78 66.99 26.88
N THR A 6 -29.48 66.08 27.56
CA THR A 6 -28.95 64.88 28.17
C THR A 6 -28.91 63.76 27.13
N SER A 7 -27.71 63.32 26.84
CA SER A 7 -27.50 62.17 25.95
C SER A 7 -27.52 60.88 26.77
N PHE A 8 -28.43 59.98 26.48
CA PHE A 8 -28.48 58.62 27.01
C PHE A 8 -27.57 57.71 26.19
N PHE A 9 -26.47 57.25 26.78
CA PHE A 9 -25.62 56.20 26.22
C PHE A 9 -26.17 54.85 26.66
N THR A 10 -26.80 54.12 25.76
CA THR A 10 -27.25 52.75 25.99
C THR A 10 -26.08 51.81 25.64
N PHE A 11 -25.51 51.16 26.65
CA PHE A 11 -24.46 50.16 26.52
C PHE A 11 -25.12 48.81 26.11
N PHE A 12 -24.97 48.39 24.87
CA PHE A 12 -25.38 47.06 24.42
C PHE A 12 -24.26 46.09 24.74
N LEU A 13 -24.43 45.27 25.79
CA LEU A 13 -23.56 44.14 26.10
C LEU A 13 -23.88 43.00 25.13
N PHE A 14 -23.03 42.75 24.13
CA PHE A 14 -23.07 41.55 23.30
C PHE A 14 -22.44 40.40 24.10
N ILE A 15 -23.27 39.54 24.68
CA ILE A 15 -22.81 38.23 25.20
C ILE A 15 -22.63 37.31 24.02
N ILE A 16 -21.38 37.15 23.56
CA ILE A 16 -21.01 36.10 22.62
C ILE A 16 -20.97 34.79 23.42
N SER A 17 -22.07 34.03 23.35
CA SER A 17 -22.14 32.67 23.85
C SER A 17 -21.34 31.81 22.87
N CYS A 18 -20.07 31.50 23.18
CA CYS A 18 -19.30 30.44 22.49
C CYS A 18 -19.97 29.08 22.77
N PHE A 19 -20.86 28.67 21.90
CA PHE A 19 -21.23 27.27 21.85
C PHE A 19 -20.02 26.49 21.34
N ILE A 20 -19.26 25.91 22.27
CA ILE A 20 -18.32 24.85 21.96
C ILE A 20 -19.19 23.65 21.53
N LEU A 21 -19.38 23.52 20.22
CA LEU A 21 -19.89 22.29 19.63
C LEU A 21 -18.84 21.22 19.86
N THR A 22 -18.92 20.55 21.01
CA THR A 22 -18.24 19.27 21.17
C THR A 22 -18.89 18.30 20.18
N SER A 23 -18.25 18.10 19.04
CA SER A 23 -18.62 17.00 18.15
C SER A 23 -18.59 15.72 18.99
N PRO A 24 -19.70 14.94 19.02
CA PRO A 24 -19.66 13.67 19.72
C PRO A 24 -18.53 12.87 19.11
N SER A 25 -17.61 12.35 19.93
CA SER A 25 -16.60 11.42 19.49
C SER A 25 -17.36 10.25 18.86
N ARG A 26 -17.30 10.16 17.54
CA ARG A 26 -17.89 9.05 16.80
C ARG A 26 -17.16 7.82 17.31
N ALA A 27 -17.86 6.96 18.06
CA ALA A 27 -17.33 5.67 18.48
C ALA A 27 -16.70 5.03 17.24
N ALA A 28 -15.47 4.55 17.35
CA ALA A 28 -14.80 3.88 16.25
C ALA A 28 -15.66 2.70 15.84
N VAL A 29 -16.37 2.82 14.73
CA VAL A 29 -17.11 1.71 14.15
C VAL A 29 -16.05 0.75 13.66
N THR A 30 -15.97 -0.43 14.29
CA THR A 30 -15.12 -1.50 13.79
C THR A 30 -15.69 -1.90 12.42
N PRO A 31 -14.93 -1.83 11.34
CA PRO A 31 -15.43 -2.19 10.02
C PRO A 31 -15.88 -3.65 10.00
N ASP A 32 -16.96 -3.94 9.26
CA ASP A 32 -17.34 -5.33 9.00
C ASP A 32 -16.20 -6.02 8.25
N THR A 33 -15.83 -7.21 8.71
CA THR A 33 -14.73 -7.97 8.15
C THR A 33 -15.18 -9.31 7.63
N SER A 34 -14.63 -9.73 6.50
CA SER A 34 -14.75 -11.08 5.98
C SER A 34 -13.40 -11.60 5.49
N GLU A 35 -13.30 -12.93 5.36
CA GLU A 35 -12.07 -13.58 4.96
C GLU A 35 -12.25 -14.36 3.66
N ILE A 36 -11.23 -14.31 2.82
CA ILE A 36 -11.09 -15.13 1.62
C ILE A 36 -9.95 -16.11 1.90
N ARG A 37 -10.23 -17.41 1.85
CA ARG A 37 -9.23 -18.46 2.09
C ARG A 37 -9.10 -19.45 0.94
N ASP A 38 -10.11 -19.50 0.04
CA ASP A 38 -10.17 -20.48 -1.04
C ASP A 38 -8.96 -20.41 -1.97
N GLY A 39 -8.10 -21.43 -1.93
CA GLY A 39 -6.92 -21.56 -2.77
C GLY A 39 -5.79 -20.60 -2.44
N ILE A 40 -5.85 -19.84 -1.34
CA ILE A 40 -4.82 -18.86 -0.98
C ILE A 40 -3.66 -19.54 -0.26
N ARG A 41 -2.43 -19.22 -0.71
CA ARG A 41 -1.17 -19.62 -0.06
C ARG A 41 -0.17 -18.49 -0.16
N PHE A 42 0.16 -17.86 0.98
CA PHE A 42 1.07 -16.73 1.06
C PHE A 42 0.69 -15.62 0.08
N SER A 43 -0.49 -15.01 0.31
CA SER A 43 -0.97 -13.90 -0.53
C SER A 43 -0.14 -12.65 -0.30
N GLU A 44 0.36 -12.06 -1.39
CA GLU A 44 1.24 -10.88 -1.36
C GLU A 44 0.56 -9.61 -1.85
N CYS A 45 -0.32 -9.73 -2.83
CA CYS A 45 -0.91 -8.56 -3.47
C CYS A 45 -2.32 -8.86 -3.97
N VAL A 46 -3.18 -7.86 -3.92
CA VAL A 46 -4.51 -7.89 -4.53
C VAL A 46 -4.64 -6.70 -5.48
N ARG A 47 -5.28 -6.89 -6.63
CA ARG A 47 -5.61 -5.76 -7.54
C ARG A 47 -7.01 -5.94 -8.13
N PRO A 48 -7.78 -4.86 -8.28
CA PRO A 48 -9.08 -4.91 -8.93
C PRO A 48 -8.95 -5.25 -10.41
N TYR A 49 -9.87 -6.06 -10.92
CA TYR A 49 -9.98 -6.35 -12.34
C TYR A 49 -11.40 -6.78 -12.69
N ASN A 50 -12.00 -6.15 -13.70
CA ASN A 50 -13.28 -6.53 -14.30
C ASN A 50 -14.39 -6.88 -13.28
N GLY A 51 -14.57 -6.03 -12.25
CA GLY A 51 -15.57 -6.19 -11.18
C GLY A 51 -15.30 -7.32 -10.20
N GLY A 52 -14.08 -7.83 -10.14
CA GLY A 52 -13.54 -8.76 -9.16
C GLY A 52 -12.13 -8.33 -8.73
N VAL A 53 -11.40 -9.25 -8.11
CA VAL A 53 -10.02 -9.03 -7.66
C VAL A 53 -9.09 -10.15 -8.11
N LEU A 54 -7.89 -9.77 -8.50
CA LEU A 54 -6.75 -10.67 -8.72
C LEU A 54 -5.99 -10.79 -7.40
N ILE A 55 -5.52 -12.00 -7.07
CA ILE A 55 -4.78 -12.27 -5.83
C ILE A 55 -3.49 -13.00 -6.19
N ALA A 56 -2.34 -12.37 -5.92
CA ALA A 56 -1.04 -13.00 -6.08
C ALA A 56 -0.75 -13.94 -4.90
N ASN A 57 -0.25 -15.12 -5.21
CA ASN A 57 0.12 -16.14 -4.23
C ASN A 57 1.54 -16.64 -4.52
N TYR A 58 2.39 -16.60 -3.52
CA TYR A 58 3.77 -17.15 -3.60
C TYR A 58 3.79 -18.67 -3.84
N GLY A 59 2.76 -19.38 -3.37
CA GLY A 59 2.73 -20.83 -3.39
C GLY A 59 3.39 -21.45 -2.18
N SER A 60 4.67 -21.86 -2.28
CA SER A 60 5.45 -22.35 -1.12
C SER A 60 6.71 -21.51 -0.96
N GLN A 61 6.94 -20.99 0.25
CA GLN A 61 8.10 -20.13 0.54
C GLN A 61 9.45 -20.86 0.55
N HIS A 62 9.46 -22.17 0.81
CA HIS A 62 10.70 -22.96 0.93
C HIS A 62 10.47 -24.40 0.46
N LYS A 63 11.49 -24.97 -0.17
CA LYS A 63 11.59 -26.43 -0.34
C LYS A 63 11.64 -27.07 1.04
N MET A 64 10.52 -27.60 1.51
CA MET A 64 10.53 -28.49 2.65
C MET A 64 10.78 -29.92 2.15
N PRO A 65 11.67 -30.71 2.78
CA PRO A 65 11.86 -32.09 2.39
C PRO A 65 10.53 -32.87 2.37
N GLY A 66 10.18 -33.45 1.22
CA GLY A 66 8.95 -34.23 1.04
C GLY A 66 7.68 -33.41 0.72
N ILE A 67 7.79 -32.11 0.48
CA ILE A 67 6.70 -31.27 -0.04
C ILE A 67 7.08 -30.75 -1.41
N ASP A 68 6.24 -31.03 -2.41
CA ASP A 68 6.42 -30.48 -3.75
C ASP A 68 6.35 -28.94 -3.71
N GLU A 69 7.30 -28.30 -4.38
CA GLU A 69 7.32 -26.85 -4.52
C GLU A 69 6.09 -26.40 -5.30
N ILE A 70 5.15 -25.70 -4.65
CA ILE A 70 4.05 -25.05 -5.33
C ILE A 70 4.56 -23.71 -5.82
N LYS A 71 4.71 -23.56 -7.13
CA LYS A 71 5.10 -22.29 -7.75
C LYS A 71 4.00 -21.26 -7.65
N GLY A 72 4.38 -19.99 -7.80
CA GLY A 72 3.45 -18.87 -7.71
C GLY A 72 2.33 -18.95 -8.76
N TYR A 73 1.19 -18.38 -8.41
CA TYR A 73 -0.01 -18.36 -9.24
C TYR A 73 -0.87 -17.13 -8.92
N ILE A 74 -1.82 -16.83 -9.82
CA ILE A 74 -2.80 -15.74 -9.61
C ILE A 74 -4.20 -16.34 -9.56
N LEU A 75 -4.94 -16.01 -8.50
CA LEU A 75 -6.36 -16.28 -8.38
C LEU A 75 -7.16 -15.08 -8.89
N TYR A 76 -8.36 -15.36 -9.41
CA TYR A 76 -9.38 -14.37 -9.68
C TYR A 76 -10.62 -14.67 -8.87
N ARG A 77 -11.07 -13.69 -8.09
CA ARG A 77 -12.29 -13.79 -7.28
C ARG A 77 -13.32 -12.75 -7.73
N LYS A 78 -14.51 -13.23 -8.06
CA LYS A 78 -15.67 -12.40 -8.41
C LYS A 78 -16.95 -13.05 -7.92
N ASN A 79 -17.90 -12.26 -7.38
CA ASN A 79 -19.20 -12.73 -6.90
C ASN A 79 -19.10 -13.93 -5.92
N GLY A 80 -18.13 -13.89 -5.00
CA GLY A 80 -17.92 -14.95 -4.01
C GLY A 80 -17.19 -16.19 -4.53
N GLN A 81 -16.98 -16.34 -5.84
CA GLN A 81 -16.29 -17.49 -6.45
C GLN A 81 -14.83 -17.18 -6.72
N THR A 82 -13.95 -18.11 -6.38
CA THR A 82 -12.51 -18.05 -6.65
C THR A 82 -12.13 -19.11 -7.69
N LYS A 83 -11.33 -18.70 -8.68
CA LYS A 83 -10.73 -19.60 -9.67
C LYS A 83 -9.26 -19.26 -9.89
N THR A 84 -8.47 -20.26 -10.24
CA THR A 84 -7.10 -20.03 -10.73
C THR A 84 -7.17 -19.39 -12.10
N LEU A 85 -6.59 -18.18 -12.23
CA LEU A 85 -6.51 -17.47 -13.50
C LEU A 85 -5.19 -17.75 -14.20
N ILE A 86 -4.07 -17.53 -13.51
CA ILE A 86 -2.73 -17.89 -14.01
C ILE A 86 -2.26 -19.10 -13.20
N PRO A 87 -2.08 -20.27 -13.84
CA PRO A 87 -1.77 -21.50 -13.11
C PRO A 87 -0.33 -21.51 -12.58
N PRO A 88 -0.03 -22.36 -11.59
CA PRO A 88 1.33 -22.59 -11.13
C PRO A 88 2.28 -23.01 -12.26
N GLY A 89 3.51 -22.49 -12.25
CA GLY A 89 4.56 -22.82 -13.22
C GLY A 89 4.81 -21.74 -14.27
N LEU A 90 3.89 -20.78 -14.46
CA LEU A 90 4.14 -19.60 -15.29
C LEU A 90 4.80 -18.46 -14.51
N LEU A 91 4.63 -18.43 -13.20
CA LEU A 91 5.23 -17.49 -12.25
C LEU A 91 6.02 -18.26 -11.19
N HIS A 92 6.99 -17.58 -10.56
CA HIS A 92 7.80 -18.15 -9.48
C HIS A 92 7.41 -17.58 -8.12
N TYR A 93 7.58 -16.25 -7.95
CA TYR A 93 7.39 -15.54 -6.70
C TYR A 93 6.61 -14.23 -6.96
N PRO A 94 5.32 -14.31 -7.39
CA PRO A 94 4.55 -13.12 -7.70
C PRO A 94 4.27 -12.30 -6.44
N SER A 95 4.80 -11.09 -6.39
CA SER A 95 4.61 -10.14 -5.31
C SER A 95 3.70 -8.98 -5.76
N GLY A 96 4.24 -7.77 -5.91
CA GLY A 96 3.48 -6.62 -6.35
C GLY A 96 2.91 -6.77 -7.75
N MET A 97 1.71 -6.27 -7.94
CA MET A 97 1.00 -6.29 -9.22
C MET A 97 0.48 -4.90 -9.59
N ALA A 98 0.33 -4.66 -10.89
CA ALA A 98 -0.43 -3.54 -11.43
C ALA A 98 -1.22 -4.00 -12.66
N VAL A 99 -2.39 -3.38 -12.89
CA VAL A 99 -3.27 -3.73 -14.01
C VAL A 99 -3.46 -2.50 -14.88
N LYS A 100 -3.33 -2.67 -16.18
CA LYS A 100 -3.73 -1.69 -17.18
C LYS A 100 -4.49 -2.40 -18.29
N ASP A 101 -5.72 -2.00 -18.49
CA ASP A 101 -6.64 -2.66 -19.43
C ASP A 101 -6.70 -4.17 -19.15
N ASP A 102 -6.39 -5.00 -20.13
CA ASP A 102 -6.34 -6.47 -20.03
C ASP A 102 -4.91 -7.00 -19.78
N TYR A 103 -3.99 -6.16 -19.32
CA TYR A 103 -2.62 -6.58 -19.04
C TYR A 103 -2.30 -6.48 -17.54
N LEU A 104 -1.77 -7.58 -17.01
CA LEU A 104 -1.29 -7.68 -15.65
C LEU A 104 0.24 -7.65 -15.65
N PHE A 105 0.80 -6.70 -14.93
CA PHE A 105 2.22 -6.57 -14.65
C PHE A 105 2.49 -7.16 -13.28
N VAL A 106 3.40 -8.14 -13.18
CA VAL A 106 3.69 -8.88 -11.96
C VAL A 106 5.18 -8.80 -11.65
N CYS A 107 5.52 -8.31 -10.48
CA CYS A 107 6.84 -8.48 -9.90
C CYS A 107 7.02 -9.96 -9.52
N ASP A 108 7.93 -10.67 -10.18
CA ASP A 108 8.11 -12.12 -10.07
C ASP A 108 9.58 -12.45 -9.80
N GLY A 109 10.01 -12.25 -8.55
CA GLY A 109 11.39 -12.36 -8.15
C GLY A 109 12.25 -11.26 -8.80
N ASP A 110 13.19 -11.64 -9.66
CA ASP A 110 14.08 -10.73 -10.38
C ASP A 110 13.56 -10.34 -11.79
N HIS A 111 12.33 -10.72 -12.11
CA HIS A 111 11.71 -10.44 -13.40
C HIS A 111 10.39 -9.68 -13.24
N LEU A 112 10.09 -8.84 -14.20
CA LEU A 112 8.73 -8.36 -14.41
C LEU A 112 8.06 -9.22 -15.47
N ARG A 113 6.91 -9.82 -15.10
CA ARG A 113 6.10 -10.63 -16.01
C ARG A 113 4.91 -9.82 -16.48
N VAL A 114 4.60 -9.91 -17.78
CA VAL A 114 3.44 -9.24 -18.37
C VAL A 114 2.51 -10.30 -18.95
N CYS A 115 1.34 -10.43 -18.33
CA CYS A 115 0.34 -11.43 -18.67
C CYS A 115 -0.84 -10.76 -19.38
N ASN A 116 -1.31 -11.35 -20.49
CA ASN A 116 -2.55 -10.96 -21.10
C ASN A 116 -3.71 -11.69 -20.38
N LEU A 117 -4.56 -10.96 -19.69
CA LEU A 117 -5.68 -11.52 -18.90
C LEU A 117 -6.81 -12.11 -19.75
N GLN A 118 -6.83 -11.82 -21.06
CA GLN A 118 -7.73 -12.47 -22.01
C GLN A 118 -7.18 -13.82 -22.50
N GLN A 119 -5.90 -14.11 -22.22
CA GLN A 119 -5.21 -15.34 -22.60
C GLN A 119 -4.25 -15.76 -21.46
N PRO A 120 -4.78 -16.02 -20.27
CA PRO A 120 -3.99 -16.16 -19.05
C PRO A 120 -3.16 -17.46 -19.00
N GLU A 121 -3.47 -18.41 -19.86
CA GLU A 121 -2.72 -19.67 -20.02
C GLU A 121 -1.45 -19.53 -20.86
N LYS A 122 -1.33 -18.43 -21.62
CA LYS A 122 -0.13 -18.16 -22.40
C LYS A 122 1.04 -17.76 -21.54
N ALA A 123 2.23 -18.16 -21.96
CA ALA A 123 3.47 -17.73 -21.32
C ALA A 123 3.55 -16.20 -21.27
N PRO A 124 3.84 -15.60 -20.10
CA PRO A 124 3.96 -14.16 -19.96
C PRO A 124 5.17 -13.63 -20.73
N GLN A 125 5.08 -12.39 -21.20
CA GLN A 125 6.27 -11.66 -21.62
C GLN A 125 7.15 -11.42 -20.39
N THR A 126 8.47 -11.50 -20.59
CA THR A 126 9.45 -11.35 -19.52
C THR A 126 10.34 -10.16 -19.79
N ILE A 127 10.43 -9.27 -18.80
CA ILE A 127 11.39 -8.18 -18.79
C ILE A 127 12.43 -8.48 -17.74
N THR A 128 13.68 -8.61 -18.18
CA THR A 128 14.83 -8.89 -17.32
C THR A 128 15.50 -7.59 -16.95
N PHE A 129 15.77 -7.42 -15.68
CA PHE A 129 16.53 -6.28 -15.17
C PHE A 129 18.04 -6.58 -15.29
N PRO A 130 18.89 -5.53 -15.41
CA PRO A 130 20.32 -5.73 -15.72
C PRO A 130 21.14 -6.36 -14.57
N LYS A 131 20.56 -6.49 -13.40
CA LYS A 131 21.12 -7.14 -12.21
C LYS A 131 20.02 -7.95 -11.52
N PRO A 132 20.33 -8.89 -10.64
CA PRO A 132 19.35 -9.61 -9.85
C PRO A 132 18.73 -8.66 -8.82
N TYR A 133 17.70 -7.94 -9.24
CA TYR A 133 16.86 -7.09 -8.40
C TYR A 133 15.69 -7.91 -7.90
N TRP A 134 15.46 -7.92 -6.60
CA TRP A 134 14.24 -8.50 -6.06
C TRP A 134 13.12 -7.45 -6.18
N LEU A 135 12.23 -7.67 -7.14
CA LEU A 135 11.14 -6.73 -7.41
C LEU A 135 10.04 -6.88 -6.35
N LYS A 136 9.58 -5.77 -5.78
CA LYS A 136 8.62 -5.80 -4.67
C LYS A 136 7.23 -5.29 -5.05
N ALA A 137 7.12 -4.09 -5.57
CA ALA A 137 5.84 -3.45 -5.85
C ALA A 137 5.78 -2.83 -7.24
N ALA A 138 4.56 -2.70 -7.77
CA ALA A 138 4.28 -2.07 -9.04
C ALA A 138 3.14 -1.04 -8.89
N ALA A 139 3.31 0.15 -9.50
CA ALA A 139 2.31 1.21 -9.56
C ALA A 139 2.29 1.84 -10.95
N ILE A 140 1.13 2.33 -11.39
CA ILE A 140 0.96 2.91 -12.74
C ILE A 140 0.46 4.34 -12.62
N ASP A 141 1.10 5.25 -13.38
CA ASP A 141 0.60 6.58 -13.66
C ASP A 141 0.58 6.79 -15.19
N GLY A 142 -0.60 6.92 -15.77
CA GLY A 142 -0.81 7.01 -17.20
C GLY A 142 -0.21 5.83 -17.98
N ASN A 143 0.85 6.07 -18.75
CA ASN A 143 1.59 5.07 -19.52
C ASN A 143 2.93 4.69 -18.89
N THR A 144 3.17 5.11 -17.66
CA THR A 144 4.40 4.77 -16.94
C THR A 144 4.11 3.76 -15.84
N LEU A 145 4.81 2.64 -15.89
CA LEU A 145 4.87 1.67 -14.82
C LEU A 145 6.09 1.96 -13.94
N TYR A 146 5.87 2.08 -12.65
CA TYR A 146 6.91 2.19 -11.62
C TYR A 146 7.06 0.82 -10.94
N VAL A 147 8.30 0.37 -10.78
CA VAL A 147 8.62 -0.92 -10.14
C VAL A 147 9.68 -0.69 -9.09
N SER A 148 9.39 -1.05 -7.84
CA SER A 148 10.36 -0.98 -6.75
C SER A 148 11.18 -2.28 -6.63
N SER A 149 12.42 -2.14 -6.17
CA SER A 149 13.29 -3.23 -5.77
C SER A 149 13.84 -2.92 -4.38
N ASP A 150 13.37 -3.67 -3.38
CA ASP A 150 13.64 -3.38 -1.97
C ASP A 150 15.07 -3.79 -1.56
N ASN A 151 15.64 -4.83 -2.19
CA ASN A 151 16.99 -5.30 -1.87
C ASN A 151 18.11 -4.33 -2.27
N VAL A 152 17.82 -3.37 -3.15
CA VAL A 152 18.81 -2.38 -3.63
C VAL A 152 18.35 -0.93 -3.48
N GLY A 153 17.15 -0.69 -2.93
CA GLY A 153 16.65 0.66 -2.72
C GLY A 153 16.43 1.44 -4.04
N GLN A 154 15.90 0.77 -5.07
CA GLN A 154 15.77 1.37 -6.40
C GLN A 154 14.34 1.32 -6.92
N ILE A 155 13.89 2.39 -7.55
CA ILE A 155 12.65 2.42 -8.32
C ILE A 155 13.01 2.58 -9.80
N PHE A 156 12.36 1.78 -10.63
CA PHE A 156 12.50 1.79 -12.09
C PHE A 156 11.23 2.28 -12.75
N THR A 157 11.36 2.82 -13.96
CA THR A 157 10.23 3.14 -14.84
C THR A 157 10.29 2.33 -16.13
N LEU A 158 9.11 1.99 -16.62
CA LEU A 158 8.91 1.33 -17.92
C LEU A 158 7.75 2.03 -18.66
N ASP A 159 7.92 2.24 -19.96
CA ASP A 159 6.83 2.69 -20.82
C ASP A 159 5.91 1.51 -21.14
N ILE A 160 4.65 1.62 -20.76
CA ILE A 160 3.61 0.62 -20.97
C ILE A 160 2.50 1.08 -21.92
N SER A 161 2.82 2.01 -22.82
CA SER A 161 1.89 2.46 -23.86
C SER A 161 1.49 1.34 -24.83
N HIS A 162 2.36 0.33 -24.95
CA HIS A 162 2.17 -0.85 -25.80
C HIS A 162 2.39 -2.16 -25.03
N PRO A 163 1.48 -2.53 -24.11
CA PRO A 163 1.68 -3.66 -23.22
C PRO A 163 1.73 -5.03 -23.95
N GLU A 164 1.27 -5.09 -25.18
CA GLU A 164 1.39 -6.26 -26.04
C GLU A 164 2.82 -6.52 -26.54
N ASN A 165 3.73 -5.54 -26.41
CA ASN A 165 5.10 -5.57 -26.95
C ASN A 165 6.18 -5.33 -25.89
N MET A 166 5.94 -5.69 -24.64
CA MET A 166 6.83 -5.38 -23.52
C MET A 166 8.19 -6.07 -23.55
N GLY A 167 8.33 -7.18 -24.27
CA GLY A 167 9.60 -7.94 -24.33
C GLY A 167 10.80 -7.14 -24.90
N ARG A 168 10.58 -5.95 -25.45
CA ARG A 168 11.64 -5.05 -25.94
C ARG A 168 11.86 -3.81 -25.07
N VAL A 169 10.99 -3.59 -24.09
CA VAL A 169 11.07 -2.44 -23.18
C VAL A 169 12.19 -2.67 -22.19
N GLN A 170 13.01 -1.64 -21.99
CA GLN A 170 14.09 -1.68 -21.01
C GLN A 170 13.72 -0.87 -19.79
N PRO A 171 13.90 -1.42 -18.57
CA PRO A 171 13.69 -0.67 -17.34
C PRO A 171 14.73 0.45 -17.23
N LYS A 172 14.26 1.64 -16.85
CA LYS A 172 15.12 2.79 -16.59
C LYS A 172 15.15 3.08 -15.10
N LYS A 173 16.33 3.27 -14.53
CA LYS A 173 16.44 3.78 -13.15
C LYS A 173 15.76 5.14 -13.10
N TRP A 174 14.88 5.30 -12.13
CA TRP A 174 14.12 6.53 -11.95
C TRP A 174 14.52 7.25 -10.66
N PHE A 175 14.56 6.53 -9.53
CA PHE A 175 14.83 7.13 -8.23
C PHE A 175 15.49 6.11 -7.29
N GLU A 176 16.37 6.59 -6.41
CA GLU A 176 16.98 5.78 -5.35
C GLU A 176 16.38 6.16 -4.01
N LEU A 177 15.83 5.18 -3.30
CA LEU A 177 15.30 5.32 -1.97
C LEU A 177 15.61 4.04 -1.18
N GLN A 178 16.51 4.16 -0.23
CA GLN A 178 16.90 3.02 0.60
C GLN A 178 15.69 2.40 1.30
N GLY A 179 15.60 1.08 1.27
CA GLY A 179 14.53 0.34 1.94
C GLY A 179 13.13 0.51 1.32
N VAL A 180 13.02 1.06 0.09
CA VAL A 180 11.74 1.23 -0.60
C VAL A 180 10.91 -0.05 -0.57
N LYS A 181 9.61 0.07 -0.26
CA LYS A 181 8.64 -1.03 -0.24
C LYS A 181 7.57 -0.83 -1.31
N CYS A 182 6.45 -0.27 -0.94
CA CYS A 182 5.29 -0.10 -1.80
C CYS A 182 5.07 1.36 -2.20
N MET A 183 4.29 1.55 -3.25
CA MET A 183 4.03 2.86 -3.84
C MET A 183 2.55 3.00 -4.18
N ALA A 184 1.98 4.16 -3.90
CA ALA A 184 0.68 4.60 -4.39
C ALA A 184 0.88 5.89 -5.20
N VAL A 185 0.35 5.94 -6.41
CA VAL A 185 0.51 7.08 -7.31
C VAL A 185 -0.84 7.50 -7.88
N CYS A 186 -1.07 8.79 -7.90
CA CYS A 186 -2.23 9.39 -8.56
C CYS A 186 -1.92 10.83 -8.94
N ASP A 187 -2.34 11.24 -10.15
CA ASP A 187 -2.26 12.61 -10.67
C ASP A 187 -0.84 13.23 -10.55
N GLY A 188 0.20 12.43 -10.81
CA GLY A 188 1.58 12.89 -10.77
C GLY A 188 2.17 13.05 -9.37
N VAL A 189 1.48 12.59 -8.32
CA VAL A 189 1.97 12.53 -6.95
C VAL A 189 2.12 11.08 -6.52
N MET A 190 3.29 10.75 -5.95
CA MET A 190 3.56 9.39 -5.45
C MET A 190 3.82 9.42 -3.95
N TYR A 191 3.23 8.47 -3.24
CA TYR A 191 3.53 8.15 -1.84
C TYR A 191 4.25 6.81 -1.77
N ILE A 192 5.30 6.74 -0.96
CA ILE A 192 6.21 5.60 -0.92
C ILE A 192 6.43 5.19 0.53
N THR A 193 6.19 3.93 0.85
CA THR A 193 6.62 3.33 2.11
C THR A 193 8.05 2.81 1.99
N ALA A 194 8.82 2.92 3.06
CA ALA A 194 10.19 2.41 3.11
C ALA A 194 10.51 1.84 4.49
N LEU A 195 11.47 0.93 4.55
CA LEU A 195 12.04 0.51 5.82
C LEU A 195 12.70 1.70 6.52
N PRO A 196 12.70 1.74 7.85
CA PRO A 196 13.39 2.77 8.60
C PRO A 196 14.87 2.83 8.20
N GLU A 197 15.37 4.04 7.95
CA GLU A 197 16.80 4.22 7.70
C GLU A 197 17.57 3.99 8.99
N ASN A 198 18.44 2.98 8.99
CA ASN A 198 19.53 2.88 9.95
C ASN A 198 20.63 3.81 9.48
N GLY A 199 20.69 5.01 10.00
CA GLY A 199 21.90 5.82 9.87
C GLY A 199 23.08 5.08 10.53
N PRO A 200 24.31 5.20 10.00
CA PRO A 200 25.48 4.52 10.57
C PRO A 200 25.77 4.88 12.04
N ASP A 201 25.15 5.93 12.56
CA ASP A 201 25.32 6.44 13.92
C ASP A 201 24.00 6.51 14.72
N THR A 202 22.88 5.96 14.19
CA THR A 202 21.60 5.95 14.91
C THR A 202 21.56 4.76 15.85
N GLU A 203 21.50 5.03 17.15
CA GLU A 203 21.04 4.04 18.12
C GLU A 203 19.64 3.57 17.71
N GLU A 204 19.29 2.30 17.92
CA GLU A 204 17.97 1.71 17.62
C GLU A 204 16.79 2.58 18.14
N ALA A 205 17.05 3.42 19.14
CA ALA A 205 16.10 4.32 19.76
C ALA A 205 15.58 5.47 18.85
N ASP A 206 16.24 5.74 17.73
CA ASP A 206 15.90 6.87 16.85
C ASP A 206 15.36 6.45 15.46
N MET A 207 15.00 5.19 15.29
CA MET A 207 14.39 4.72 14.03
C MET A 207 13.02 5.38 13.81
N GLU A 208 12.77 5.79 12.57
CA GLU A 208 11.51 6.40 12.17
C GLU A 208 10.86 5.61 11.03
N ASN A 209 9.59 5.26 11.19
CA ASN A 209 8.76 4.83 10.07
C ASN A 209 8.39 6.05 9.23
N VAL A 210 8.72 6.01 7.95
CA VAL A 210 8.53 7.14 7.05
C VAL A 210 7.66 6.76 5.87
N ILE A 211 6.72 7.64 5.53
CA ILE A 211 6.09 7.68 4.22
C ILE A 211 6.68 8.88 3.51
N TYR A 212 7.28 8.63 2.35
CA TYR A 212 7.80 9.67 1.49
C TYR A 212 6.75 10.13 0.50
N ARG A 213 6.86 11.39 0.06
CA ARG A 213 6.05 11.96 -1.02
C ARG A 213 6.96 12.53 -2.11
N VAL A 214 6.60 12.25 -3.37
CA VAL A 214 7.21 12.83 -4.57
C VAL A 214 6.10 13.55 -5.33
N THR A 215 6.25 14.87 -5.54
CA THR A 215 5.23 15.73 -6.18
C THR A 215 5.55 16.09 -7.64
N ASP A 216 6.75 15.81 -8.12
CA ASP A 216 7.13 15.93 -9.53
C ASP A 216 7.81 14.63 -9.99
N LEU A 217 7.06 13.78 -10.70
CA LEU A 217 7.56 12.49 -11.16
C LEU A 217 8.60 12.61 -12.29
N ARG A 218 8.74 13.79 -12.92
CA ARG A 218 9.77 14.04 -13.97
C ARG A 218 11.11 14.38 -13.35
N HIS A 219 11.11 15.04 -12.18
CA HIS A 219 12.29 15.43 -11.45
C HIS A 219 12.13 14.96 -9.98
N PRO A 220 12.22 13.65 -9.71
CA PRO A 220 11.84 13.10 -8.43
C PRO A 220 12.72 13.60 -7.30
N GLN A 221 12.08 14.14 -6.28
CA GLN A 221 12.65 14.46 -4.99
C GLN A 221 11.69 13.96 -3.92
N ALA A 222 12.15 13.07 -3.06
CA ALA A 222 11.34 12.54 -1.98
C ALA A 222 11.45 13.45 -0.75
N GLU A 223 10.31 13.88 -0.23
CA GLU A 223 10.18 14.54 1.07
C GLU A 223 9.54 13.61 2.10
N LYS A 224 9.96 13.70 3.35
CA LYS A 224 9.28 12.97 4.44
C LYS A 224 7.87 13.57 4.62
N PHE A 225 6.86 12.84 4.21
CA PHE A 225 5.46 13.25 4.34
C PHE A 225 4.92 12.94 5.73
N ILE A 226 5.12 11.72 6.19
CA ILE A 226 4.85 11.23 7.56
C ILE A 226 6.15 10.68 8.10
N SER A 227 6.45 11.02 9.36
CA SER A 227 7.53 10.41 10.13
C SER A 227 7.04 10.13 11.54
N LYS A 228 7.22 8.90 12.00
CA LYS A 228 6.83 8.47 13.34
C LYS A 228 7.92 7.63 13.96
N LYS A 229 8.40 8.00 15.15
CA LYS A 229 9.36 7.19 15.88
C LYS A 229 8.84 5.79 16.14
N VAL A 230 9.68 4.80 15.85
CA VAL A 230 9.32 3.38 15.87
C VAL A 230 9.59 2.74 17.21
N TYR A 231 10.58 3.21 17.97
CA TYR A 231 11.13 2.46 19.08
C TYR A 231 11.29 3.28 20.35
N SER A 232 10.87 2.71 21.49
CA SER A 232 11.03 3.31 22.83
C SER A 232 11.93 2.47 23.77
N GLY A 233 12.92 1.77 23.24
CA GLY A 233 13.94 1.09 24.08
C GLY A 233 13.54 -0.24 24.72
N ASN A 234 12.26 -0.63 24.76
CA ASN A 234 11.84 -1.93 25.28
C ASN A 234 10.70 -2.54 24.45
N PRO A 235 10.98 -3.32 23.41
CA PRO A 235 9.98 -3.94 22.56
C PRO A 235 9.04 -4.92 23.29
N ALA A 236 9.42 -5.37 24.48
CA ALA A 236 8.59 -6.27 25.29
C ALA A 236 7.47 -5.54 26.05
N ALA A 237 7.57 -4.24 26.22
CA ALA A 237 6.63 -3.46 27.03
C ALA A 237 5.43 -2.91 26.21
N ASP A 238 5.60 -2.65 24.91
CA ASP A 238 4.54 -2.09 24.07
C ASP A 238 4.25 -3.00 22.86
N LYS A 239 3.10 -3.64 22.89
CA LYS A 239 2.65 -4.55 21.82
C LYS A 239 2.31 -3.83 20.52
N ASN A 240 2.11 -2.52 20.59
CA ASN A 240 1.61 -1.68 19.49
C ASN A 240 2.71 -0.87 18.82
N ILE A 241 3.98 -1.19 19.08
CA ILE A 241 5.09 -0.52 18.40
C ILE A 241 5.08 -0.92 16.92
N SER A 242 4.94 0.10 16.07
CA SER A 242 5.10 -0.03 14.63
C SER A 242 6.56 -0.35 14.30
N VAL A 243 6.77 -1.39 13.50
CA VAL A 243 8.12 -1.82 13.07
C VAL A 243 8.45 -1.20 11.71
N TYR A 244 7.52 -1.29 10.75
CA TYR A 244 7.62 -0.66 9.43
C TYR A 244 6.27 -0.58 8.75
N TYR A 245 6.16 0.30 7.75
CA TYR A 245 5.03 0.37 6.84
C TYR A 245 5.32 -0.46 5.58
N GLU A 246 4.34 -1.23 5.12
CA GLU A 246 4.47 -2.03 3.90
C GLU A 246 3.53 -1.52 2.80
N GLY A 247 2.35 -2.13 2.64
CA GLY A 247 1.38 -1.76 1.64
C GLY A 247 0.83 -0.35 1.82
N ILE A 248 0.55 0.32 0.71
CA ILE A 248 -0.04 1.66 0.70
C ILE A 248 -0.99 1.81 -0.49
N THR A 249 -2.14 2.43 -0.27
CA THR A 249 -3.08 2.78 -1.33
C THR A 249 -3.76 4.11 -1.03
N LEU A 250 -4.22 4.82 -2.07
CA LEU A 250 -4.99 6.05 -1.97
C LEU A 250 -6.48 5.76 -1.83
N SER A 251 -7.22 6.65 -1.16
CA SER A 251 -8.67 6.70 -1.28
C SER A 251 -9.08 7.14 -2.69
N GLU A 252 -10.32 6.83 -3.11
CA GLU A 252 -10.82 7.19 -4.45
C GLU A 252 -10.82 8.70 -4.72
N ASP A 253 -11.05 9.48 -3.68
CA ASP A 253 -11.06 10.94 -3.73
C ASP A 253 -9.66 11.56 -3.57
N ASN A 254 -8.61 10.74 -3.37
CA ASN A 254 -7.22 11.14 -3.14
C ASN A 254 -6.98 11.99 -1.89
N TYR A 255 -7.90 11.99 -0.91
CA TYR A 255 -7.72 12.74 0.35
C TYR A 255 -7.15 11.92 1.48
N ALA A 256 -7.10 10.60 1.35
CA ALA A 256 -6.54 9.72 2.37
C ALA A 256 -5.61 8.66 1.81
N LEU A 257 -4.66 8.24 2.65
CA LEU A 257 -3.83 7.06 2.44
C LEU A 257 -4.28 5.96 3.41
N TYR A 258 -4.40 4.74 2.90
CA TYR A 258 -4.48 3.54 3.70
C TYR A 258 -3.11 2.86 3.71
N VAL A 259 -2.65 2.44 4.89
CA VAL A 259 -1.29 1.95 5.09
C VAL A 259 -1.31 0.68 5.93
N ALA A 260 -0.59 -0.34 5.48
CA ALA A 260 -0.30 -1.54 6.24
C ALA A 260 0.84 -1.25 7.23
N ASP A 261 0.57 -1.44 8.51
CA ASP A 261 1.49 -1.19 9.61
C ASP A 261 1.85 -2.51 10.29
N HIS A 262 3.09 -2.95 10.09
CA HIS A 262 3.63 -4.09 10.81
C HIS A 262 4.06 -3.67 12.22
N ARG A 263 3.54 -4.37 13.23
CA ARG A 263 3.84 -4.15 14.64
C ARG A 263 4.45 -5.41 15.25
N VAL A 264 5.03 -5.28 16.43
CA VAL A 264 5.75 -6.38 17.11
C VAL A 264 4.90 -7.63 17.28
N LYS A 265 3.62 -7.50 17.65
CA LYS A 265 2.71 -8.63 17.88
C LYS A 265 1.43 -8.57 17.04
N THR A 266 1.12 -7.43 16.51
CA THR A 266 -0.10 -7.18 15.75
C THR A 266 0.25 -6.66 14.38
N GLY A 267 -0.66 -6.80 13.42
CA GLY A 267 -0.68 -5.97 12.25
C GLY A 267 -1.82 -4.97 12.37
N ALA A 268 -1.68 -3.82 11.76
CA ALA A 268 -2.71 -2.80 11.75
C ALA A 268 -2.89 -2.17 10.38
N ILE A 269 -4.07 -1.61 10.17
CA ILE A 269 -4.39 -0.79 9.01
C ILE A 269 -4.64 0.61 9.50
N LEU A 270 -3.87 1.52 8.96
CA LEU A 270 -3.96 2.95 9.25
C LEU A 270 -4.71 3.66 8.13
N VAL A 271 -5.41 4.73 8.48
CA VAL A 271 -5.83 5.75 7.53
C VAL A 271 -5.18 7.07 7.92
N ILE A 272 -4.67 7.79 6.93
CA ILE A 272 -3.97 9.07 7.10
C ILE A 272 -4.65 10.09 6.22
N ASP A 273 -5.18 11.14 6.81
CA ASP A 273 -5.68 12.30 6.07
C ASP A 273 -4.50 13.05 5.45
N ILE A 274 -4.53 13.26 4.13
CA ILE A 274 -3.41 13.86 3.40
C ILE A 274 -3.25 15.34 3.73
N GLY A 275 -4.36 16.04 3.98
CA GLY A 275 -4.36 17.47 4.26
C GLY A 275 -3.89 17.81 5.67
N THR A 276 -4.44 17.11 6.66
CA THR A 276 -4.13 17.35 8.08
C THR A 276 -2.97 16.52 8.61
N LYS A 277 -2.61 15.43 7.91
CA LYS A 277 -1.66 14.40 8.35
C LYS A 277 -2.11 13.65 9.62
N GLU A 278 -3.37 13.77 10.00
CA GLU A 278 -3.93 12.98 11.10
C GLU A 278 -3.96 11.50 10.73
N MET A 279 -3.50 10.66 11.65
CA MET A 279 -3.40 9.21 11.48
C MET A 279 -4.27 8.51 12.52
N ARG A 280 -5.07 7.54 12.07
CA ARG A 280 -5.84 6.67 12.97
C ARG A 280 -5.77 5.21 12.53
N THR A 281 -5.79 4.30 13.49
CA THR A 281 -5.96 2.87 13.24
C THR A 281 -7.44 2.59 12.96
N ILE A 282 -7.73 1.90 11.85
CA ILE A 282 -9.08 1.48 11.48
C ILE A 282 -9.31 -0.01 11.69
N TYR A 283 -8.25 -0.80 11.69
CA TYR A 283 -8.27 -2.22 12.00
C TYR A 283 -6.95 -2.65 12.63
N GLU A 284 -7.01 -3.60 13.56
CA GLU A 284 -5.84 -4.19 14.21
C GLU A 284 -6.17 -5.61 14.65
N ALA A 285 -5.24 -6.54 14.45
CA ALA A 285 -5.38 -7.91 14.89
C ALA A 285 -4.03 -8.54 15.27
N GLU A 286 -4.05 -9.42 16.28
CA GLU A 286 -2.88 -10.21 16.67
C GLU A 286 -2.51 -11.18 15.54
N GLY A 287 -1.22 -11.23 15.19
CA GLY A 287 -0.68 -12.09 14.14
C GLY A 287 -1.06 -11.71 12.71
N LEU A 288 -1.75 -10.59 12.48
CA LEU A 288 -1.98 -10.06 11.14
C LEU A 288 -0.63 -9.68 10.50
N ASP A 289 -0.40 -10.15 9.27
CA ASP A 289 0.82 -9.92 8.48
C ASP A 289 0.44 -9.27 7.13
N PRO A 290 0.12 -7.97 7.13
CA PRO A 290 -0.47 -7.29 5.98
C PRO A 290 0.58 -6.93 4.95
N ALA A 291 0.69 -7.70 3.85
CA ALA A 291 1.74 -7.53 2.83
C ALA A 291 1.48 -6.38 1.85
N ASP A 292 0.24 -6.06 1.58
CA ASP A 292 -0.17 -4.99 0.64
C ASP A 292 -1.58 -4.50 1.00
N LEU A 293 -2.07 -3.51 0.28
CA LEU A 293 -3.44 -3.00 0.37
C LEU A 293 -4.01 -2.69 -1.00
N THR A 294 -5.29 -2.93 -1.16
CA THR A 294 -6.03 -2.47 -2.34
C THR A 294 -7.42 -2.00 -1.95
N LEU A 295 -7.74 -0.79 -2.35
CA LEU A 295 -9.07 -0.23 -2.22
C LEU A 295 -9.90 -0.54 -3.48
N THR A 296 -11.15 -0.90 -3.28
CA THR A 296 -12.22 -0.92 -4.28
C THR A 296 -13.34 -0.03 -3.78
N ASP A 297 -14.35 0.23 -4.61
CA ASP A 297 -15.46 1.17 -4.33
C ASP A 297 -16.05 1.08 -2.91
N LYS A 298 -15.93 -0.07 -2.24
CA LYS A 298 -16.61 -0.30 -0.96
C LYS A 298 -15.78 -1.04 0.07
N ALA A 299 -14.59 -1.51 -0.28
CA ALA A 299 -13.83 -2.37 0.60
C ALA A 299 -12.33 -2.26 0.40
N LEU A 300 -11.61 -2.45 1.49
CA LEU A 300 -10.17 -2.60 1.49
C LEU A 300 -9.83 -4.09 1.55
N PHE A 301 -9.04 -4.56 0.60
CA PHE A 301 -8.52 -5.91 0.56
C PHE A 301 -7.09 -5.93 1.08
N ILE A 302 -6.81 -6.82 2.03
CA ILE A 302 -5.55 -6.90 2.75
C ILE A 302 -5.04 -8.34 2.65
N PRO A 303 -4.02 -8.60 1.81
CA PRO A 303 -3.30 -9.86 1.85
C PRO A 303 -2.69 -10.06 3.23
N ASP A 304 -3.09 -11.12 3.92
CA ASP A 304 -2.55 -11.55 5.21
C ASP A 304 -1.72 -12.81 4.97
N MET A 305 -0.45 -12.57 4.67
CA MET A 305 0.45 -13.53 4.06
C MET A 305 0.65 -14.78 4.91
N LYS A 306 1.05 -14.63 6.16
CA LYS A 306 1.33 -15.76 7.07
C LYS A 306 0.08 -16.57 7.42
N ASN A 307 -1.09 -15.95 7.38
CA ASN A 307 -2.35 -16.59 7.74
C ASN A 307 -3.08 -17.20 6.53
N HIS A 308 -2.46 -17.16 5.34
CA HIS A 308 -3.01 -17.75 4.11
C HIS A 308 -4.44 -17.27 3.81
N ARG A 309 -4.67 -15.97 3.87
CA ARG A 309 -5.98 -15.35 3.62
C ARG A 309 -5.83 -13.97 3.03
N VAL A 310 -6.92 -13.46 2.50
CA VAL A 310 -7.13 -12.04 2.24
C VAL A 310 -8.27 -11.58 3.14
N LEU A 311 -8.03 -10.57 3.95
CA LEU A 311 -9.08 -9.87 4.69
C LEU A 311 -9.77 -8.87 3.78
N LYS A 312 -11.08 -8.75 3.91
CA LYS A 312 -11.89 -7.71 3.31
C LYS A 312 -12.51 -6.89 4.43
N LEU A 313 -12.22 -5.59 4.44
CA LEU A 313 -12.80 -4.61 5.36
C LEU A 313 -13.80 -3.77 4.57
N GLU A 314 -15.07 -3.76 4.97
CA GLU A 314 -16.08 -2.85 4.42
C GLU A 314 -15.86 -1.45 5.03
N LEU A 315 -15.76 -0.39 4.20
CA LEU A 315 -15.46 0.99 4.61
C LEU A 315 -16.72 1.87 4.66
#